data_fd9d419f6cafc7a0cff92c43ff8ea022
#
_entry.id   fd9d419f6cafc7a0cff92c43ff8ea022
#
_cell.length_a   1.000
_cell.length_b   1.000
_cell.length_c   1.000
_cell.angle_alpha   90.00
_cell.angle_beta   90.00
_cell.angle_gamma   90.00
#
_symmetry.space_group_name_H-M   'P 1'
#
loop_
_entity.id
_entity.type
_entity.pdbx_description
1 polymer ?
#
loop_
_entity_poly.entity_id
_entity_poly.type
_entity_poly.pdbx_seq_one_letter_code
_entity_poly.pdbx_strand_id
1 'polypeptide(L)'
;MADSEMHILDRLRRDGLVSEKASARPLSGGVSSDVFLIEDSGKQFVVKQALPRLKVKEDWQADTSRNRFEYEFLRFLGKVAPSAAPRVLATGSDYFAMEYLGEGYQNWKQLLLERDCQEQHAVQAAQILGTLHQTSYQSSELSKQFATTSNFHQLRTDPYLLHTGRGYPELQPLFEQEAVRLESTRECLVHGDYSPKNMLIGNDRFVLLDCEVAWYGDPAFDIAFLLNHLLLKALYHAPADVGLLPMFSTFTQQYFKARGLDGRQRDPLDSRTARLLMMLLLARVDGKSPVEYLTTDKREFVRDFVQARVAASEFSLNGVASEWFAQLHLQEPRT
;
A
#
# COMPACT_ATOMS: atom_id res chain seq x y z
N MET A 1 -1.83 17.28 -22.39
CA MET A 1 -3.08 16.91 -21.67
C MET A 1 -4.20 16.66 -22.66
N ALA A 2 -4.59 17.59 -23.53
CA ALA A 2 -5.64 17.39 -24.53
C ALA A 2 -5.40 16.20 -25.49
N ASP A 3 -4.16 15.95 -25.87
CA ASP A 3 -3.79 14.80 -26.73
C ASP A 3 -4.01 13.44 -26.05
N SER A 4 -3.74 13.34 -24.76
CA SER A 4 -3.92 12.12 -23.98
C SER A 4 -5.40 11.79 -23.75
N GLU A 5 -6.22 12.82 -23.48
CA GLU A 5 -7.67 12.68 -23.32
C GLU A 5 -8.34 12.26 -24.65
N MET A 6 -7.92 12.86 -25.75
CA MET A 6 -8.43 12.50 -27.08
C MET A 6 -8.03 11.07 -27.45
N HIS A 7 -6.79 10.69 -27.19
CA HIS A 7 -6.29 9.34 -27.48
C HIS A 7 -7.04 8.24 -26.73
N ILE A 8 -7.32 8.44 -25.42
CA ILE A 8 -8.10 7.44 -24.66
C ILE A 8 -9.55 7.37 -25.13
N LEU A 9 -10.20 8.52 -25.44
CA LEU A 9 -11.56 8.52 -25.96
C LEU A 9 -11.68 7.78 -27.30
N ASP A 10 -10.75 8.01 -28.23
CA ASP A 10 -10.75 7.33 -29.54
C ASP A 10 -10.57 5.82 -29.40
N ARG A 11 -9.82 5.39 -28.39
CA ARG A 11 -9.67 3.99 -28.06
C ARG A 11 -10.97 3.39 -27.50
N LEU A 12 -11.57 4.06 -26.52
CA LEU A 12 -12.84 3.62 -25.93
C LEU A 12 -13.98 3.57 -26.94
N ARG A 13 -14.00 4.49 -27.92
CA ARG A 13 -14.96 4.47 -29.05
C ARG A 13 -14.74 3.27 -29.95
N ARG A 14 -13.48 3.00 -30.34
CA ARG A 14 -13.16 1.82 -31.16
C ARG A 14 -13.55 0.52 -30.48
N ASP A 15 -13.43 0.44 -29.15
CA ASP A 15 -13.81 -0.73 -28.37
C ASP A 15 -15.32 -0.77 -28.05
N GLY A 16 -16.09 0.23 -28.51
CA GLY A 16 -17.55 0.31 -28.35
C GLY A 16 -18.02 0.59 -26.93
N LEU A 17 -17.13 1.12 -26.07
CA LEU A 17 -17.44 1.39 -24.66
C LEU A 17 -18.08 2.74 -24.41
N VAL A 18 -17.89 3.70 -25.32
CA VAL A 18 -18.44 5.07 -25.22
C VAL A 18 -18.97 5.58 -26.55
N SER A 19 -19.87 6.55 -26.48
CA SER A 19 -20.43 7.26 -27.64
C SER A 19 -19.50 8.39 -28.12
N GLU A 20 -19.84 8.98 -29.27
CA GLU A 20 -19.17 10.18 -29.80
C GLU A 20 -19.27 11.40 -28.86
N LYS A 21 -20.27 11.44 -27.96
CA LYS A 21 -20.50 12.52 -27.02
C LYS A 21 -19.71 12.39 -25.72
N ALA A 22 -18.98 11.30 -25.56
CA ALA A 22 -18.21 11.06 -24.33
C ALA A 22 -17.11 12.10 -24.16
N SER A 23 -16.89 12.47 -22.90
CA SER A 23 -15.79 13.33 -22.46
C SER A 23 -14.86 12.60 -21.50
N ALA A 24 -13.60 13.01 -21.47
CA ALA A 24 -12.60 12.51 -20.54
C ALA A 24 -12.02 13.68 -19.75
N ARG A 25 -11.83 13.49 -18.45
CA ARG A 25 -11.17 14.43 -17.56
C ARG A 25 -10.08 13.71 -16.78
N PRO A 26 -8.83 14.17 -16.78
CA PRO A 26 -7.78 13.55 -15.99
C PRO A 26 -8.09 13.68 -14.50
N LEU A 27 -7.88 12.59 -13.77
CA LEU A 27 -7.91 12.57 -12.30
C LEU A 27 -6.47 12.69 -11.78
N SER A 28 -6.31 13.50 -10.73
CA SER A 28 -5.01 13.65 -10.07
C SER A 28 -4.66 12.42 -9.21
N GLY A 29 -3.37 12.07 -9.13
CA GLY A 29 -2.88 11.16 -8.10
C GLY A 29 -2.07 9.95 -8.54
N GLY A 30 -1.90 9.66 -9.82
CA GLY A 30 -1.07 8.53 -10.28
C GLY A 30 0.30 8.98 -10.80
N VAL A 31 1.40 8.42 -10.26
CA VAL A 31 2.74 8.58 -10.85
C VAL A 31 3.04 7.49 -11.88
N SER A 32 2.36 6.37 -11.80
CA SER A 32 2.58 5.14 -12.56
C SER A 32 1.58 4.95 -13.70
N SER A 33 0.46 5.67 -13.68
CA SER A 33 -0.65 5.50 -14.63
C SER A 33 -1.29 6.84 -14.98
N ASP A 34 -1.86 6.92 -16.18
CA ASP A 34 -2.87 7.92 -16.50
C ASP A 34 -4.23 7.44 -16.02
N VAL A 35 -4.95 8.31 -15.33
CA VAL A 35 -6.29 8.02 -14.79
C VAL A 35 -7.25 9.07 -15.29
N PHE A 36 -8.35 8.65 -15.91
CA PHE A 36 -9.36 9.51 -16.47
C PHE A 36 -10.74 9.21 -15.90
N LEU A 37 -11.48 10.25 -15.53
CA LEU A 37 -12.92 10.16 -15.38
C LEU A 37 -13.55 10.30 -16.76
N ILE A 38 -14.34 9.31 -17.14
CA ILE A 38 -15.11 9.30 -18.38
C ILE A 38 -16.57 9.59 -18.04
N GLU A 39 -17.16 10.51 -18.81
CA GLU A 39 -18.59 10.83 -18.75
C GLU A 39 -19.21 10.57 -20.11
N ASP A 40 -20.25 9.71 -20.15
CA ASP A 40 -20.98 9.40 -21.37
C ASP A 40 -22.45 9.15 -21.06
N SER A 41 -23.33 9.98 -21.64
CA SER A 41 -24.79 9.80 -21.56
C SER A 41 -25.31 9.63 -20.11
N GLY A 42 -24.78 10.42 -19.18
CA GLY A 42 -25.14 10.41 -17.76
C GLY A 42 -24.50 9.27 -16.94
N LYS A 43 -23.64 8.48 -17.55
CA LYS A 43 -22.82 7.47 -16.82
C LYS A 43 -21.44 8.03 -16.57
N GLN A 44 -20.87 7.68 -15.42
CA GLN A 44 -19.51 8.03 -15.03
C GLN A 44 -18.74 6.78 -14.67
N PHE A 45 -17.50 6.68 -15.15
CA PHE A 45 -16.58 5.60 -14.78
C PHE A 45 -15.13 6.05 -14.90
N VAL A 46 -14.22 5.33 -14.27
CA VAL A 46 -12.78 5.63 -14.32
C VAL A 46 -12.09 4.69 -15.29
N VAL A 47 -11.19 5.24 -16.09
CA VAL A 47 -10.26 4.48 -16.94
C VAL A 47 -8.85 4.68 -16.43
N LYS A 48 -8.11 3.59 -16.22
CA LYS A 48 -6.72 3.60 -15.82
C LYS A 48 -5.86 2.92 -16.89
N GLN A 49 -4.76 3.60 -17.27
CA GLN A 49 -3.80 3.14 -18.26
C GLN A 49 -2.38 3.21 -17.68
N ALA A 50 -1.67 2.08 -17.63
CA ALA A 50 -0.32 2.04 -17.11
C ALA A 50 0.67 2.75 -18.05
N LEU A 51 1.58 3.52 -17.47
CA LEU A 51 2.66 4.22 -18.20
C LEU A 51 3.93 3.37 -18.22
N PRO A 52 4.65 3.29 -19.35
CA PRO A 52 5.93 2.57 -19.40
C PRO A 52 7.04 3.29 -18.60
N ARG A 53 6.87 4.58 -18.32
CA ARG A 53 7.79 5.41 -17.53
C ARG A 53 7.00 6.15 -16.45
N LEU A 54 7.47 6.05 -15.20
CA LEU A 54 6.82 6.69 -14.06
C LEU A 54 7.01 8.21 -14.08
N LYS A 55 6.01 8.95 -13.60
CA LYS A 55 6.03 10.43 -13.50
C LYS A 55 6.78 10.86 -12.22
N VAL A 56 8.04 10.47 -12.10
CA VAL A 56 8.93 10.81 -10.97
C VAL A 56 10.20 11.50 -11.48
N LYS A 57 10.96 12.16 -10.58
CA LYS A 57 12.19 12.87 -10.96
C LYS A 57 13.29 11.94 -11.48
N GLU A 58 13.36 10.73 -10.93
CA GLU A 58 14.31 9.71 -11.34
C GLU A 58 13.78 8.92 -12.55
N ASP A 59 14.68 8.42 -13.41
CA ASP A 59 14.29 7.55 -14.51
C ASP A 59 13.89 6.18 -13.96
N TRP A 60 12.57 5.96 -13.87
CA TRP A 60 12.00 4.74 -13.33
C TRP A 60 11.05 4.13 -14.36
N GLN A 61 11.50 3.05 -14.98
CA GLN A 61 10.72 2.28 -15.94
C GLN A 61 10.08 1.09 -15.25
N ALA A 62 8.86 0.75 -15.66
CA ALA A 62 8.15 -0.43 -15.17
C ALA A 62 7.29 -1.05 -16.29
N ASP A 63 7.13 -2.37 -16.22
CA ASP A 63 6.36 -3.14 -17.20
C ASP A 63 4.88 -2.71 -17.16
N THR A 64 4.31 -2.41 -18.31
CA THR A 64 2.89 -2.02 -18.46
C THR A 64 1.93 -3.19 -18.21
N SER A 65 2.41 -4.43 -18.19
CA SER A 65 1.60 -5.61 -17.81
C SER A 65 1.02 -5.51 -16.39
N ARG A 66 1.57 -4.61 -15.53
CA ARG A 66 1.03 -4.35 -14.20
C ARG A 66 -0.44 -3.89 -14.21
N ASN A 67 -0.89 -3.26 -15.31
CA ASN A 67 -2.28 -2.89 -15.50
C ASN A 67 -3.21 -4.12 -15.49
N ARG A 68 -2.75 -5.21 -16.11
CA ARG A 68 -3.46 -6.48 -16.11
C ARG A 68 -3.54 -7.06 -14.69
N PHE A 69 -2.45 -7.08 -13.96
CA PHE A 69 -2.42 -7.63 -12.60
C PHE A 69 -3.29 -6.80 -11.65
N GLU A 70 -3.37 -5.49 -11.87
CA GLU A 70 -4.25 -4.63 -11.10
C GLU A 70 -5.73 -5.01 -11.27
N TYR A 71 -6.26 -5.09 -12.50
CA TYR A 71 -7.66 -5.44 -12.68
C TYR A 71 -7.98 -6.90 -12.31
N GLU A 72 -7.04 -7.82 -12.46
CA GLU A 72 -7.18 -9.21 -12.00
C GLU A 72 -7.25 -9.28 -10.47
N PHE A 73 -6.43 -8.50 -9.77
CA PHE A 73 -6.50 -8.35 -8.32
C PHE A 73 -7.86 -7.77 -7.87
N LEU A 74 -8.31 -6.68 -8.49
CA LEU A 74 -9.60 -6.07 -8.18
C LEU A 74 -10.77 -7.04 -8.41
N ARG A 75 -10.71 -7.85 -9.46
CA ARG A 75 -11.71 -8.91 -9.70
C ARG A 75 -11.69 -9.99 -8.62
N PHE A 76 -10.51 -10.39 -8.16
CA PHE A 76 -10.40 -11.34 -7.05
C PHE A 76 -10.90 -10.72 -5.74
N LEU A 77 -10.45 -9.52 -5.41
CA LEU A 77 -10.91 -8.79 -4.23
C LEU A 77 -12.44 -8.60 -4.24
N GLY A 78 -13.02 -8.26 -5.40
CA GLY A 78 -14.48 -8.14 -5.57
C GLY A 78 -15.28 -9.42 -5.33
N LYS A 79 -14.64 -10.60 -5.41
CA LYS A 79 -15.26 -11.89 -5.05
C LYS A 79 -15.19 -12.16 -3.55
N VAL A 80 -14.07 -11.79 -2.89
CA VAL A 80 -13.81 -12.15 -1.47
C VAL A 80 -14.23 -11.05 -0.50
N ALA A 81 -14.21 -9.79 -0.93
CA ALA A 81 -14.62 -8.61 -0.17
C ALA A 81 -15.29 -7.58 -1.11
N PRO A 82 -16.55 -7.80 -1.55
CA PRO A 82 -17.19 -7.01 -2.61
C PRO A 82 -17.28 -5.50 -2.33
N SER A 83 -17.45 -5.12 -1.07
CA SER A 83 -17.50 -3.70 -0.66
C SER A 83 -16.14 -3.01 -0.72
N ALA A 84 -15.04 -3.77 -0.74
CA ALA A 84 -13.67 -3.26 -0.69
C ALA A 84 -13.03 -3.04 -2.08
N ALA A 85 -13.70 -3.40 -3.17
CA ALA A 85 -13.18 -3.22 -4.51
C ALA A 85 -14.09 -2.33 -5.36
N PRO A 86 -13.55 -1.41 -6.17
CA PRO A 86 -14.30 -0.84 -7.26
C PRO A 86 -14.61 -1.96 -8.28
N ARG A 87 -15.82 -1.96 -8.85
CA ARG A 87 -16.19 -2.94 -9.87
C ARG A 87 -15.39 -2.70 -11.15
N VAL A 88 -14.72 -3.72 -11.66
CA VAL A 88 -14.12 -3.68 -13.00
C VAL A 88 -15.23 -3.82 -14.03
N LEU A 89 -15.37 -2.84 -14.91
CA LEU A 89 -16.45 -2.72 -15.88
C LEU A 89 -16.04 -3.28 -17.25
N ALA A 90 -14.81 -2.96 -17.69
CA ALA A 90 -14.26 -3.43 -18.96
C ALA A 90 -12.73 -3.51 -18.90
N THR A 91 -12.13 -4.23 -19.83
CA THR A 91 -10.68 -4.31 -19.99
C THR A 91 -10.32 -4.21 -21.47
N GLY A 92 -9.35 -3.36 -21.81
CA GLY A 92 -8.78 -3.24 -23.15
C GLY A 92 -7.35 -3.80 -23.19
N SER A 93 -6.63 -3.51 -24.27
CA SER A 93 -5.26 -4.01 -24.47
C SER A 93 -4.25 -3.40 -23.50
N ASP A 94 -4.43 -2.14 -23.09
CA ASP A 94 -3.51 -1.34 -22.28
C ASP A 94 -4.23 -0.46 -21.23
N TYR A 95 -5.54 -0.64 -21.06
CA TYR A 95 -6.34 0.03 -20.06
C TYR A 95 -7.35 -0.92 -19.41
N PHE A 96 -7.90 -0.50 -18.29
CA PHE A 96 -9.14 -1.06 -17.76
C PHE A 96 -10.07 0.05 -17.28
N ALA A 97 -11.36 -0.24 -17.31
CA ALA A 97 -12.42 0.63 -16.83
C ALA A 97 -12.97 0.07 -15.51
N MET A 98 -13.21 0.96 -14.55
CA MET A 98 -13.75 0.61 -13.24
C MET A 98 -14.78 1.63 -12.77
N GLU A 99 -15.55 1.25 -11.77
CA GLU A 99 -16.52 2.09 -11.08
C GLU A 99 -15.90 3.41 -10.63
N TYR A 100 -16.61 4.52 -10.88
CA TYR A 100 -16.32 5.80 -10.25
C TYR A 100 -17.04 5.87 -8.91
N LEU A 101 -16.30 6.10 -7.85
CA LEU A 101 -16.83 6.10 -6.48
C LEU A 101 -17.51 7.43 -6.11
N GLY A 102 -17.27 8.49 -6.89
CA GLY A 102 -17.87 9.80 -6.62
C GLY A 102 -17.15 10.62 -5.56
N GLU A 103 -17.70 11.83 -5.30
CA GLU A 103 -17.10 12.80 -4.37
C GLU A 103 -17.36 12.51 -2.88
N GLY A 104 -18.21 11.54 -2.58
CA GLY A 104 -18.53 11.14 -1.21
C GLY A 104 -17.47 10.30 -0.50
N TYR A 105 -16.33 10.04 -1.16
CA TYR A 105 -15.22 9.28 -0.61
C TYR A 105 -14.05 10.18 -0.25
N GLN A 106 -13.46 9.93 0.92
CA GLN A 106 -12.29 10.64 1.42
C GLN A 106 -11.07 9.71 1.44
N ASN A 107 -9.89 10.27 1.14
CA ASN A 107 -8.65 9.51 1.20
C ASN A 107 -8.19 9.31 2.64
N TRP A 108 -7.95 8.07 3.06
CA TRP A 108 -7.58 7.76 4.44
C TRP A 108 -6.26 8.42 4.87
N LYS A 109 -5.28 8.59 3.96
CA LYS A 109 -4.05 9.33 4.26
C LYS A 109 -4.38 10.76 4.69
N GLN A 110 -5.31 11.41 3.99
CA GLN A 110 -5.71 12.79 4.28
C GLN A 110 -6.40 12.88 5.65
N LEU A 111 -7.37 12.01 5.92
CA LEU A 111 -8.03 11.93 7.22
C LEU A 111 -7.02 11.77 8.37
N LEU A 112 -6.06 10.84 8.23
CA LEU A 112 -5.01 10.64 9.23
C LEU A 112 -4.11 11.87 9.40
N LEU A 113 -3.82 12.65 8.36
CA LEU A 113 -3.06 13.90 8.46
C LEU A 113 -3.87 15.04 9.10
N GLU A 114 -5.19 15.01 8.97
CA GLU A 114 -6.13 15.95 9.56
C GLU A 114 -6.57 15.55 10.98
N ARG A 115 -5.96 14.53 11.58
CA ARG A 115 -6.25 13.97 12.90
C ARG A 115 -7.60 13.26 13.02
N ASP A 116 -8.23 12.91 11.92
CA ASP A 116 -9.39 12.01 11.93
C ASP A 116 -8.93 10.55 11.98
N CYS A 117 -8.56 10.12 13.17
CA CYS A 117 -7.97 8.81 13.47
C CYS A 117 -9.02 7.87 14.07
N GLN A 118 -10.01 7.46 13.27
CA GLN A 118 -11.07 6.56 13.73
C GLN A 118 -10.59 5.10 13.73
N GLU A 119 -10.69 4.45 14.88
CA GLU A 119 -10.26 3.05 15.08
C GLU A 119 -11.01 2.08 14.16
N GLN A 120 -12.27 2.39 13.81
CA GLN A 120 -13.08 1.60 12.90
C GLN A 120 -12.43 1.43 11.52
N HIS A 121 -11.69 2.42 11.03
CA HIS A 121 -10.95 2.30 9.76
C HIS A 121 -9.83 1.26 9.85
N ALA A 122 -9.16 1.16 11.00
CA ALA A 122 -8.16 0.12 11.24
C ALA A 122 -8.80 -1.28 11.29
N VAL A 123 -10.00 -1.41 11.89
CA VAL A 123 -10.78 -2.66 11.88
C VAL A 123 -11.09 -3.08 10.44
N GLN A 124 -11.65 -2.18 9.64
CA GLN A 124 -12.03 -2.46 8.24
C GLN A 124 -10.80 -2.85 7.39
N ALA A 125 -9.73 -2.07 7.48
CA ALA A 125 -8.47 -2.38 6.78
C ALA A 125 -7.94 -3.77 7.17
N ALA A 126 -7.90 -4.08 8.46
CA ALA A 126 -7.42 -5.36 8.96
C ALA A 126 -8.27 -6.56 8.49
N GLN A 127 -9.59 -6.41 8.52
CA GLN A 127 -10.52 -7.45 8.10
C GLN A 127 -10.43 -7.73 6.60
N ILE A 128 -10.35 -6.68 5.77
CA ILE A 128 -10.18 -6.80 4.32
C ILE A 128 -8.87 -7.52 4.01
N LEU A 129 -7.74 -7.07 4.59
CA LEU A 129 -6.43 -7.66 4.35
C LEU A 129 -6.36 -9.11 4.85
N GLY A 130 -6.83 -9.36 6.06
CA GLY A 130 -6.84 -10.70 6.64
C GLY A 130 -7.69 -11.68 5.81
N THR A 131 -8.87 -11.26 5.34
CA THR A 131 -9.73 -12.05 4.45
C THR A 131 -9.06 -12.32 3.10
N LEU A 132 -8.46 -11.30 2.48
CA LEU A 132 -7.71 -11.44 1.23
C LEU A 132 -6.59 -12.47 1.37
N HIS A 133 -5.74 -12.32 2.37
CA HIS A 133 -4.61 -13.20 2.63
C HIS A 133 -5.06 -14.62 3.00
N GLN A 134 -6.14 -14.77 3.79
CA GLN A 134 -6.67 -16.08 4.17
C GLN A 134 -7.23 -16.83 2.96
N THR A 135 -8.04 -16.15 2.14
CA THR A 135 -8.70 -16.78 0.99
C THR A 135 -7.71 -17.16 -0.11
N SER A 136 -6.62 -16.40 -0.24
CA SER A 136 -5.55 -16.66 -1.23
C SER A 136 -4.43 -17.57 -0.71
N TYR A 137 -4.46 -17.98 0.56
CA TYR A 137 -3.38 -18.74 1.19
C TYR A 137 -3.14 -20.09 0.51
N GLN A 138 -1.90 -20.37 0.16
CA GLN A 138 -1.43 -21.60 -0.52
C GLN A 138 -2.20 -21.92 -1.81
N SER A 139 -2.74 -20.91 -2.50
CA SER A 139 -3.41 -21.09 -3.78
C SER A 139 -2.41 -21.28 -4.93
N SER A 140 -2.37 -22.48 -5.50
CA SER A 140 -1.51 -22.77 -6.66
C SER A 140 -1.95 -22.02 -7.92
N GLU A 141 -3.24 -21.71 -8.08
CA GLU A 141 -3.78 -20.92 -9.17
C GLU A 141 -3.29 -19.46 -9.09
N LEU A 142 -3.51 -18.81 -7.96
CA LEU A 142 -3.09 -17.42 -7.74
C LEU A 142 -1.57 -17.27 -7.76
N SER A 143 -0.83 -18.25 -7.28
CA SER A 143 0.63 -18.27 -7.35
C SER A 143 1.17 -18.24 -8.78
N LYS A 144 0.49 -18.92 -9.71
CA LYS A 144 0.82 -18.87 -11.15
C LYS A 144 0.35 -17.57 -11.79
N GLN A 145 -0.86 -17.11 -11.46
CA GLN A 145 -1.45 -15.90 -12.02
C GLN A 145 -0.66 -14.65 -11.64
N PHE A 146 -0.23 -14.55 -10.37
CA PHE A 146 0.51 -13.41 -9.83
C PHE A 146 2.01 -13.72 -9.60
N ALA A 147 2.62 -14.44 -10.54
CA ALA A 147 4.07 -14.69 -10.54
C ALA A 147 4.87 -13.42 -10.97
N THR A 148 4.60 -12.29 -10.32
CA THR A 148 5.07 -10.94 -10.67
C THR A 148 6.23 -10.47 -9.80
N THR A 149 7.09 -11.38 -9.34
CA THR A 149 8.23 -11.05 -8.46
C THR A 149 9.14 -9.99 -9.05
N SER A 150 9.38 -9.99 -10.36
CA SER A 150 10.21 -8.99 -11.02
C SER A 150 9.62 -7.58 -10.88
N ASN A 151 8.31 -7.42 -11.04
CA ASN A 151 7.61 -6.17 -10.85
C ASN A 151 7.68 -5.71 -9.37
N PHE A 152 7.44 -6.63 -8.44
CA PHE A 152 7.58 -6.36 -7.01
C PHE A 152 9.02 -5.97 -6.64
N HIS A 153 10.02 -6.66 -7.19
CA HIS A 153 11.42 -6.30 -7.00
C HIS A 153 11.71 -4.86 -7.44
N GLN A 154 11.34 -4.51 -8.66
CA GLN A 154 11.59 -3.18 -9.23
C GLN A 154 10.89 -2.05 -8.48
N LEU A 155 9.69 -2.30 -7.96
CA LEU A 155 8.84 -1.27 -7.36
C LEU A 155 8.85 -1.28 -5.83
N ARG A 156 9.36 -2.35 -5.19
CA ARG A 156 9.37 -2.48 -3.72
C ARG A 156 10.70 -2.93 -3.17
N THR A 157 11.20 -4.11 -3.52
CA THR A 157 12.42 -4.65 -2.90
C THR A 157 13.63 -3.76 -3.15
N ASP A 158 13.93 -3.40 -4.41
CA ASP A 158 15.08 -2.52 -4.69
C ASP A 158 14.91 -1.13 -4.08
N PRO A 159 13.81 -0.36 -4.35
CA PRO A 159 13.72 1.02 -3.87
C PRO A 159 13.58 1.16 -2.36
N TYR A 160 13.02 0.18 -1.66
CA TYR A 160 12.78 0.27 -0.22
C TYR A 160 13.85 -0.46 0.61
N LEU A 161 14.31 -1.65 0.19
CA LEU A 161 15.28 -2.42 0.96
C LEU A 161 16.70 -2.24 0.44
N LEU A 162 16.98 -2.64 -0.80
CA LEU A 162 18.35 -2.64 -1.31
C LEU A 162 18.93 -1.23 -1.46
N HIS A 163 18.14 -0.26 -1.95
CA HIS A 163 18.59 1.13 -2.05
C HIS A 163 18.87 1.72 -0.66
N THR A 164 17.96 1.51 0.30
CA THR A 164 18.17 2.01 1.66
C THR A 164 19.39 1.37 2.31
N GLY A 165 19.54 0.04 2.20
CA GLY A 165 20.70 -0.68 2.74
C GLY A 165 22.04 -0.14 2.21
N ARG A 166 22.13 0.22 0.93
CA ARG A 166 23.34 0.84 0.34
C ARG A 166 23.75 2.16 1.01
N GLY A 167 22.80 2.89 1.61
CA GLY A 167 23.07 4.10 2.39
C GLY A 167 23.60 3.84 3.80
N TYR A 168 23.56 2.59 4.27
CA TYR A 168 23.93 2.16 5.62
C TYR A 168 24.83 0.91 5.55
N PRO A 169 26.16 1.06 5.30
CA PRO A 169 27.05 -0.08 5.07
C PRO A 169 27.03 -1.15 6.18
N GLU A 170 26.89 -0.73 7.43
CA GLU A 170 26.79 -1.63 8.58
C GLU A 170 25.49 -2.45 8.65
N LEU A 171 24.42 -1.94 8.04
CA LEU A 171 23.11 -2.58 8.00
C LEU A 171 22.82 -3.27 6.65
N GLN A 172 23.62 -2.99 5.62
CA GLN A 172 23.40 -3.50 4.27
C GLN A 172 23.22 -5.02 4.23
N PRO A 173 24.03 -5.84 4.93
CA PRO A 173 23.82 -7.30 4.92
C PRO A 173 22.47 -7.73 5.47
N LEU A 174 21.93 -7.01 6.46
CA LEU A 174 20.59 -7.31 7.04
C LEU A 174 19.48 -6.99 6.04
N PHE A 175 19.60 -5.85 5.32
CA PHE A 175 18.64 -5.47 4.28
C PHE A 175 18.66 -6.45 3.11
N GLU A 176 19.85 -6.89 2.66
CA GLU A 176 19.99 -7.87 1.59
C GLU A 176 19.42 -9.24 1.99
N GLN A 177 19.68 -9.69 3.22
CA GLN A 177 19.09 -10.92 3.77
C GLN A 177 17.56 -10.85 3.81
N GLU A 178 17.00 -9.74 4.27
CA GLU A 178 15.56 -9.54 4.34
C GLU A 178 14.93 -9.46 2.92
N ALA A 179 15.60 -8.83 1.97
CA ALA A 179 15.16 -8.80 0.57
C ALA A 179 15.04 -10.21 -0.02
N VAL A 180 16.06 -11.05 0.20
CA VAL A 180 16.05 -12.47 -0.23
C VAL A 180 14.95 -13.25 0.46
N ARG A 181 14.81 -13.11 1.79
CA ARG A 181 13.75 -13.79 2.56
C ARG A 181 12.36 -13.40 2.05
N LEU A 182 12.11 -12.10 1.88
CA LEU A 182 10.85 -11.55 1.39
C LEU A 182 10.49 -12.14 0.04
N GLU A 183 11.41 -12.07 -0.94
CA GLU A 183 11.17 -12.55 -2.30
C GLU A 183 11.10 -14.06 -2.43
N SER A 184 11.65 -14.82 -1.49
CA SER A 184 11.55 -16.29 -1.47
C SER A 184 10.26 -16.82 -0.85
N THR A 185 9.54 -16.00 -0.07
CA THR A 185 8.29 -16.40 0.59
C THR A 185 7.10 -16.31 -0.37
N ARG A 186 6.33 -17.39 -0.48
CA ARG A 186 5.16 -17.53 -1.40
C ARG A 186 3.97 -18.10 -0.63
N GLU A 187 3.21 -17.22 0.04
CA GLU A 187 2.14 -17.68 0.92
C GLU A 187 0.74 -17.26 0.46
N CYS A 188 0.57 -16.03 -0.03
CA CYS A 188 -0.75 -15.50 -0.39
C CYS A 188 -0.65 -14.38 -1.43
N LEU A 189 -1.80 -13.89 -1.90
CA LEU A 189 -1.89 -12.72 -2.77
C LEU A 189 -1.69 -11.46 -1.95
N VAL A 190 -0.64 -10.71 -2.24
CA VAL A 190 -0.22 -9.47 -1.60
C VAL A 190 -0.59 -8.28 -2.48
N HIS A 191 -1.11 -7.21 -1.89
CA HIS A 191 -1.43 -5.95 -2.58
C HIS A 191 -0.17 -5.22 -3.07
N GLY A 192 0.89 -5.24 -2.28
CA GLY A 192 2.19 -4.63 -2.60
C GLY A 192 2.27 -3.11 -2.44
N ASP A 193 1.15 -2.43 -2.13
CA ASP A 193 1.11 -1.00 -1.73
C ASP A 193 -0.06 -0.75 -0.77
N TYR A 194 -0.20 -1.60 0.25
CA TYR A 194 -1.29 -1.54 1.23
C TYR A 194 -1.08 -0.36 2.19
N SER A 195 -1.41 0.84 1.73
CA SER A 195 -1.14 2.10 2.44
C SER A 195 -2.37 3.02 2.45
N PRO A 196 -2.50 3.91 3.44
CA PRO A 196 -3.66 4.81 3.55
C PRO A 196 -3.91 5.70 2.33
N LYS A 197 -2.89 6.00 1.51
CA LYS A 197 -3.07 6.78 0.26
C LYS A 197 -3.93 6.04 -0.77
N ASN A 198 -3.92 4.70 -0.73
CA ASN A 198 -4.62 3.82 -1.66
C ASN A 198 -5.95 3.32 -1.08
N MET A 199 -6.46 3.99 -0.06
CA MET A 199 -7.69 3.62 0.62
C MET A 199 -8.66 4.79 0.64
N LEU A 200 -9.86 4.55 0.15
CA LEU A 200 -10.96 5.52 0.14
C LEU A 200 -12.05 5.08 1.12
N ILE A 201 -12.50 6.03 1.91
CA ILE A 201 -13.50 5.84 2.95
C ILE A 201 -14.72 6.70 2.61
N GLY A 202 -15.88 6.09 2.56
CA GLY A 202 -17.13 6.82 2.35
C GLY A 202 -18.34 5.92 2.38
N ASN A 203 -19.46 6.48 2.77
CA ASN A 203 -20.76 5.81 2.82
C ASN A 203 -20.62 4.40 3.38
N ASP A 204 -20.63 3.65 3.94
CA ASP A 204 -20.48 2.28 4.46
C ASP A 204 -19.42 1.41 3.74
N ARG A 205 -18.58 2.02 2.86
CA ARG A 205 -17.54 1.28 2.13
C ARG A 205 -16.13 1.79 2.47
N PHE A 206 -15.23 0.83 2.64
CA PHE A 206 -13.78 1.03 2.68
C PHE A 206 -13.18 0.39 1.44
N VAL A 207 -12.66 1.18 0.50
CA VAL A 207 -12.30 0.72 -0.84
C VAL A 207 -10.80 0.79 -1.07
N LEU A 208 -10.22 -0.30 -1.57
CA LEU A 208 -8.81 -0.40 -1.95
C LEU A 208 -8.62 -0.02 -3.43
N LEU A 209 -7.56 0.70 -3.69
CA LEU A 209 -7.13 1.13 -5.02
C LEU A 209 -5.63 0.84 -5.22
N ASP A 210 -5.18 0.95 -6.48
CA ASP A 210 -3.77 0.99 -6.84
C ASP A 210 -2.98 -0.27 -6.44
N CYS A 211 -3.51 -1.42 -6.84
CA CYS A 211 -2.91 -2.74 -6.60
C CYS A 211 -2.03 -3.21 -7.77
N GLU A 212 -1.40 -2.30 -8.50
CA GLU A 212 -0.56 -2.59 -9.68
C GLU A 212 0.72 -3.38 -9.35
N VAL A 213 1.11 -3.42 -8.07
CA VAL A 213 2.28 -4.16 -7.56
C VAL A 213 1.88 -5.49 -6.94
N ALA A 214 0.65 -5.92 -7.19
CA ALA A 214 0.15 -7.20 -6.67
C ALA A 214 1.04 -8.37 -7.11
N TRP A 215 1.35 -9.24 -6.15
CA TRP A 215 2.15 -10.43 -6.36
C TRP A 215 1.77 -11.54 -5.39
N TYR A 216 2.14 -12.78 -5.72
CA TYR A 216 1.95 -13.88 -4.80
C TYR A 216 3.20 -14.03 -3.93
N GLY A 217 3.11 -13.61 -2.65
CA GLY A 217 4.29 -13.42 -1.82
C GLY A 217 4.05 -13.52 -0.31
N ASP A 218 4.84 -12.77 0.43
CA ASP A 218 4.84 -12.75 1.89
C ASP A 218 3.81 -11.72 2.43
N PRO A 219 2.79 -12.15 3.18
CA PRO A 219 1.82 -11.26 3.83
C PRO A 219 2.45 -10.22 4.77
N ALA A 220 3.65 -10.48 5.29
CA ALA A 220 4.36 -9.54 6.14
C ALA A 220 4.56 -8.17 5.50
N PHE A 221 4.66 -8.12 4.15
CA PHE A 221 4.87 -6.85 3.45
C PHE A 221 3.70 -5.90 3.62
N ASP A 222 2.48 -6.32 3.31
CA ASP A 222 1.31 -5.44 3.39
C ASP A 222 1.03 -4.99 4.83
N ILE A 223 1.21 -5.88 5.81
CA ILE A 223 1.04 -5.57 7.23
C ILE A 223 2.05 -4.50 7.65
N ALA A 224 3.34 -4.75 7.40
CA ALA A 224 4.41 -3.82 7.75
C ALA A 224 4.27 -2.49 7.03
N PHE A 225 3.82 -2.51 5.76
CA PHE A 225 3.65 -1.31 4.95
C PHE A 225 2.55 -0.40 5.48
N LEU A 226 1.42 -0.93 5.94
CA LEU A 226 0.38 -0.14 6.60
C LEU A 226 0.84 0.36 7.97
N LEU A 227 1.37 -0.53 8.81
CA LEU A 227 1.80 -0.19 10.17
C LEU A 227 2.89 0.89 10.19
N ASN A 228 3.83 0.83 9.25
CA ASN A 228 4.80 1.90 9.03
C ASN A 228 4.13 3.26 8.83
N HIS A 229 3.06 3.33 8.04
CA HIS A 229 2.34 4.59 7.82
C HIS A 229 1.61 5.10 9.07
N LEU A 230 1.14 4.21 9.95
CA LEU A 230 0.54 4.61 11.23
C LEU A 230 1.60 5.17 12.19
N LEU A 231 2.76 4.51 12.31
CA LEU A 231 3.87 4.97 13.15
C LEU A 231 4.41 6.34 12.69
N LEU A 232 4.65 6.51 11.39
CA LEU A 232 5.13 7.79 10.85
C LEU A 232 4.13 8.93 11.03
N LYS A 233 2.82 8.64 11.03
CA LYS A 233 1.81 9.66 11.31
C LYS A 233 1.69 9.97 12.81
N ALA A 234 1.91 9.00 13.68
CA ALA A 234 2.07 9.25 15.10
C ALA A 234 3.23 10.23 15.36
N LEU A 235 4.38 9.98 14.73
CA LEU A 235 5.52 10.90 14.80
C LEU A 235 5.20 12.28 14.19
N TYR A 236 4.46 12.32 13.06
CA TYR A 236 4.04 13.58 12.44
C TYR A 236 3.22 14.45 13.40
N HIS A 237 2.29 13.86 14.15
CA HIS A 237 1.44 14.56 15.09
C HIS A 237 2.10 14.82 16.45
N ALA A 238 3.17 14.09 16.79
CA ALA A 238 3.85 14.27 18.08
C ALA A 238 4.22 15.75 18.34
N PRO A 239 4.02 16.25 19.58
CA PRO A 239 3.70 15.46 20.78
C PRO A 239 2.21 15.13 20.98
N ALA A 240 1.29 15.59 20.12
CA ALA A 240 -0.13 15.31 20.29
C ALA A 240 -0.43 13.82 20.04
N ASP A 241 -1.07 13.16 21.02
CA ASP A 241 -1.67 11.86 20.84
C ASP A 241 -3.01 12.00 20.10
N VAL A 242 -3.12 11.32 18.96
CA VAL A 242 -4.32 11.33 18.10
C VAL A 242 -4.93 9.92 17.94
N GLY A 243 -4.64 9.00 18.86
CA GLY A 243 -5.22 7.66 18.88
C GLY A 243 -4.57 6.67 17.89
N LEU A 244 -3.35 6.92 17.43
CA LEU A 244 -2.68 6.02 16.46
C LEU A 244 -2.12 4.74 17.10
N LEU A 245 -1.80 4.74 18.41
CA LEU A 245 -1.45 3.51 19.11
C LEU A 245 -2.63 2.53 19.21
N PRO A 246 -3.84 2.93 19.63
CA PRO A 246 -5.02 2.08 19.54
C PRO A 246 -5.24 1.54 18.11
N MET A 247 -5.16 2.38 17.07
CA MET A 247 -5.32 1.94 15.68
C MET A 247 -4.30 0.88 15.26
N PHE A 248 -3.02 1.04 15.63
CA PHE A 248 -1.97 0.05 15.39
C PHE A 248 -2.31 -1.29 16.06
N SER A 249 -2.67 -1.25 17.33
CA SER A 249 -3.01 -2.44 18.11
C SER A 249 -4.25 -3.14 17.58
N THR A 250 -5.30 -2.38 17.27
CA THR A 250 -6.55 -2.89 16.69
C THR A 250 -6.33 -3.49 15.32
N PHE A 251 -5.60 -2.82 14.43
CA PHE A 251 -5.26 -3.39 13.12
C PHE A 251 -4.56 -4.74 13.29
N THR A 252 -3.53 -4.80 14.12
CA THR A 252 -2.76 -6.03 14.34
C THR A 252 -3.64 -7.18 14.86
N GLN A 253 -4.45 -6.91 15.88
CA GLN A 253 -5.35 -7.92 16.46
C GLN A 253 -6.40 -8.41 15.48
N GLN A 254 -7.09 -7.48 14.79
CA GLN A 254 -8.14 -7.80 13.84
C GLN A 254 -7.61 -8.53 12.59
N TYR A 255 -6.40 -8.17 12.14
CA TYR A 255 -5.74 -8.88 11.04
C TYR A 255 -5.50 -10.34 11.38
N PHE A 256 -4.83 -10.63 12.52
CA PHE A 256 -4.55 -12.02 12.92
C PHE A 256 -5.84 -12.81 13.16
N LYS A 257 -6.87 -12.17 13.72
CA LYS A 257 -8.20 -12.77 13.87
C LYS A 257 -8.83 -13.12 12.52
N ALA A 258 -8.83 -12.19 11.56
CA ALA A 258 -9.40 -12.42 10.22
C ALA A 258 -8.59 -13.47 9.43
N ARG A 259 -7.28 -13.56 9.70
CA ARG A 259 -6.37 -14.56 9.13
C ARG A 259 -6.53 -15.94 9.76
N GLY A 260 -7.26 -16.05 10.88
CA GLY A 260 -7.41 -17.30 11.63
C GLY A 260 -6.12 -17.80 12.28
N LEU A 261 -5.16 -16.90 12.58
CA LEU A 261 -3.88 -17.24 13.18
C LEU A 261 -3.87 -16.86 14.67
N ASP A 262 -3.47 -17.81 15.50
CA ASP A 262 -3.30 -17.64 16.93
C ASP A 262 -1.99 -18.22 17.44
N GLY A 263 -1.56 -17.82 18.66
CA GLY A 263 -0.41 -18.35 19.38
C GLY A 263 0.78 -18.68 18.48
N ARG A 264 1.19 -19.95 18.45
CA ARG A 264 2.36 -20.42 17.69
C ARG A 264 2.29 -20.19 16.19
N GLN A 265 1.09 -20.10 15.60
CA GLN A 265 0.93 -19.85 14.16
C GLN A 265 1.11 -18.36 13.83
N ARG A 266 0.79 -17.48 14.78
CA ARG A 266 0.94 -16.04 14.68
C ARG A 266 2.41 -15.61 14.79
N ASP A 267 3.14 -16.15 15.78
CA ASP A 267 4.46 -15.66 16.18
C ASP A 267 5.47 -15.52 15.03
N PRO A 268 5.61 -16.49 14.10
CA PRO A 268 6.56 -16.34 12.99
C PRO A 268 6.21 -15.19 12.03
N LEU A 269 4.91 -14.95 11.79
CA LEU A 269 4.47 -13.85 10.93
C LEU A 269 4.61 -12.50 11.65
N ASP A 270 4.27 -12.44 12.93
CA ASP A 270 4.44 -11.25 13.76
C ASP A 270 5.91 -10.81 13.80
N SER A 271 6.84 -11.74 14.07
CA SER A 271 8.26 -11.44 14.17
C SER A 271 8.87 -10.95 12.85
N ARG A 272 8.61 -11.65 11.73
CA ARG A 272 9.14 -11.21 10.43
C ARG A 272 8.50 -9.90 9.95
N THR A 273 7.24 -9.66 10.29
CA THR A 273 6.57 -8.39 10.00
C THR A 273 7.20 -7.24 10.79
N ALA A 274 7.48 -7.45 12.08
CA ALA A 274 8.09 -6.43 12.93
C ALA A 274 9.51 -6.07 12.46
N ARG A 275 10.31 -7.07 12.03
CA ARG A 275 11.63 -6.82 11.43
C ARG A 275 11.52 -5.99 10.14
N LEU A 276 10.65 -6.40 9.23
CA LEU A 276 10.42 -5.68 7.97
C LEU A 276 9.90 -4.25 8.23
N LEU A 277 9.03 -4.06 9.23
CA LEU A 277 8.53 -2.76 9.65
C LEU A 277 9.66 -1.80 10.02
N MET A 278 10.67 -2.26 10.76
CA MET A 278 11.86 -1.47 11.11
C MET A 278 12.60 -1.00 9.84
N MET A 279 12.82 -1.89 8.88
CA MET A 279 13.50 -1.54 7.63
C MET A 279 12.68 -0.59 6.76
N LEU A 280 11.36 -0.78 6.71
CA LEU A 280 10.46 0.12 5.98
C LEU A 280 10.38 1.51 6.62
N LEU A 281 10.45 1.65 7.94
CA LEU A 281 10.55 2.96 8.61
C LEU A 281 11.76 3.73 8.09
N LEU A 282 12.94 3.11 8.02
CA LEU A 282 14.15 3.75 7.50
C LEU A 282 14.02 4.06 6.00
N ALA A 283 13.44 3.15 5.23
CA ALA A 283 13.18 3.34 3.80
C ALA A 283 12.24 4.52 3.51
N ARG A 284 11.35 4.87 4.45
CA ARG A 284 10.43 6.01 4.30
C ARG A 284 11.04 7.36 4.67
N VAL A 285 12.30 7.39 5.09
CA VAL A 285 13.07 8.63 5.28
C VAL A 285 14.27 8.72 4.34
N ASP A 286 14.91 7.60 3.99
CA ASP A 286 16.17 7.56 3.22
C ASP A 286 16.14 6.64 1.99
N GLY A 287 15.00 6.00 1.69
CA GLY A 287 14.81 5.23 0.46
C GLY A 287 14.43 6.10 -0.74
N LYS A 288 14.14 5.48 -1.89
CA LYS A 288 13.74 6.18 -3.13
C LYS A 288 12.37 6.87 -3.05
N SER A 289 11.55 6.53 -2.06
CA SER A 289 10.20 7.11 -1.89
C SER A 289 9.97 7.59 -0.45
N PRO A 290 10.67 8.63 0.00
CA PRO A 290 10.52 9.17 1.35
C PRO A 290 9.15 9.82 1.54
N VAL A 291 8.69 9.88 2.80
CA VAL A 291 7.48 10.65 3.13
C VAL A 291 7.79 12.15 3.11
N GLU A 292 6.83 12.91 2.58
CA GLU A 292 7.01 14.36 2.37
C GLU A 292 6.71 15.21 3.61
N TYR A 293 5.93 14.67 4.57
CA TYR A 293 5.35 15.44 5.68
C TYR A 293 6.20 15.46 6.95
N LEU A 294 7.35 14.76 7.01
CA LEU A 294 8.23 14.77 8.18
C LEU A 294 9.31 15.87 8.08
N THR A 295 9.51 16.58 9.18
CA THR A 295 10.64 17.52 9.36
C THR A 295 11.97 16.79 9.49
N THR A 296 13.09 17.51 9.39
CA THR A 296 14.44 16.95 9.53
C THR A 296 14.62 16.22 10.87
N ASP A 297 14.25 16.86 11.98
CA ASP A 297 14.37 16.30 13.33
C ASP A 297 13.57 14.99 13.48
N LYS A 298 12.36 14.95 12.90
CA LYS A 298 11.53 13.74 12.90
C LYS A 298 12.12 12.61 12.02
N ARG A 299 12.82 12.98 10.96
CA ARG A 299 13.56 11.99 10.14
C ARG A 299 14.78 11.46 10.92
N GLU A 300 15.49 12.30 11.68
CA GLU A 300 16.58 11.86 12.56
C GLU A 300 16.07 10.91 13.64
N PHE A 301 14.95 11.22 14.26
CA PHE A 301 14.30 10.31 15.21
C PHE A 301 14.08 8.91 14.61
N VAL A 302 13.59 8.82 13.36
CA VAL A 302 13.42 7.51 12.68
C VAL A 302 14.74 6.79 12.52
N ARG A 303 15.80 7.49 12.09
CA ARG A 303 17.15 6.91 11.91
C ARG A 303 17.68 6.34 13.21
N ASP A 304 17.67 7.13 14.27
CA ASP A 304 18.16 6.74 15.60
C ASP A 304 17.37 5.55 16.14
N PHE A 305 16.05 5.61 16.03
CA PHE A 305 15.18 4.52 16.48
C PHE A 305 15.49 3.20 15.78
N VAL A 306 15.64 3.23 14.45
CA VAL A 306 15.87 2.02 13.66
C VAL A 306 17.30 1.51 13.86
N GLN A 307 18.33 2.36 13.77
CA GLN A 307 19.73 1.93 13.90
C GLN A 307 20.01 1.29 15.26
N ALA A 308 19.41 1.80 16.33
CA ALA A 308 19.56 1.23 17.66
C ALA A 308 18.94 -0.18 17.81
N ARG A 309 18.08 -0.63 16.91
CA ARG A 309 17.21 -1.81 17.12
C ARG A 309 17.20 -2.83 15.99
N VAL A 310 17.45 -2.41 14.75
CA VAL A 310 17.26 -3.26 13.56
C VAL A 310 18.11 -4.53 13.57
N ALA A 311 19.21 -4.55 14.33
CA ALA A 311 20.09 -5.70 14.50
C ALA A 311 19.66 -6.63 15.66
N ALA A 312 18.57 -6.34 16.37
CA ALA A 312 18.09 -7.22 17.44
C ALA A 312 17.73 -8.61 16.91
N SER A 313 17.88 -9.62 17.77
CA SER A 313 17.56 -11.02 17.44
C SER A 313 16.06 -11.31 17.49
N GLU A 314 15.33 -10.58 18.33
CA GLU A 314 13.90 -10.81 18.56
C GLU A 314 13.09 -9.54 18.26
N PHE A 315 12.02 -9.74 17.51
CA PHE A 315 11.07 -8.70 17.14
C PHE A 315 9.64 -9.14 17.41
N SER A 316 8.81 -8.20 17.86
CA SER A 316 7.36 -8.34 17.84
C SER A 316 6.73 -7.00 17.50
N LEU A 317 5.56 -7.02 16.85
CA LEU A 317 4.81 -5.80 16.52
C LEU A 317 4.47 -5.00 17.77
N ASN A 318 4.06 -5.67 18.85
CA ASN A 318 3.79 -4.99 20.12
C ASN A 318 5.05 -4.34 20.72
N GLY A 319 6.21 -5.00 20.65
CA GLY A 319 7.48 -4.45 21.13
C GLY A 319 7.85 -3.19 20.38
N VAL A 320 7.82 -3.22 19.04
CA VAL A 320 8.10 -2.05 18.20
C VAL A 320 7.15 -0.90 18.51
N ALA A 321 5.83 -1.16 18.61
CA ALA A 321 4.85 -0.12 18.92
C ALA A 321 5.09 0.47 20.32
N SER A 322 5.25 -0.36 21.34
CA SER A 322 5.44 0.10 22.72
C SER A 322 6.66 0.99 22.86
N GLU A 323 7.78 0.62 22.25
CA GLU A 323 9.00 1.43 22.29
C GLU A 323 8.89 2.72 21.48
N TRP A 324 8.25 2.66 20.29
CA TRP A 324 8.02 3.85 19.46
C TRP A 324 7.21 4.90 20.21
N PHE A 325 6.05 4.52 20.74
CA PHE A 325 5.16 5.44 21.43
C PHE A 325 5.74 5.91 22.75
N ALA A 326 6.47 5.07 23.50
CA ALA A 326 7.16 5.50 24.71
C ALA A 326 8.19 6.59 24.42
N GLN A 327 8.92 6.51 23.30
CA GLN A 327 9.90 7.54 22.92
C GLN A 327 9.23 8.83 22.42
N LEU A 328 8.07 8.75 21.75
CA LEU A 328 7.31 9.95 21.37
C LEU A 328 6.84 10.73 22.60
N HIS A 329 6.38 10.06 23.66
CA HIS A 329 5.97 10.69 24.91
C HIS A 329 7.14 11.31 25.70
N LEU A 330 8.36 10.77 25.58
CA LEU A 330 9.54 11.33 26.21
C LEU A 330 10.01 12.64 25.56
N GLN A 331 9.55 12.96 24.34
CA GLN A 331 9.85 14.21 23.65
C GLN A 331 8.93 15.37 24.08
N GLU A 332 7.92 15.13 24.90
CA GLU A 332 7.13 16.20 25.48
C GLU A 332 8.04 17.08 26.37
N PRO A 333 8.05 18.41 26.18
CA PRO A 333 8.73 19.30 27.13
C PRO A 333 8.10 19.09 28.50
N ARG A 334 8.90 18.69 29.49
CA ARG A 334 8.45 18.65 30.89
C ARG A 334 8.02 20.08 31.26
N THR A 335 6.70 20.29 31.29
CA THR A 335 6.06 21.54 31.71
C THR A 335 6.37 21.84 33.19
#